data_a8ee46dc34f6d5636d76ac0a2456dd09
#
_entry.id   a8ee46dc34f6d5636d76ac0a2456dd09
#
_cell.length_a   1.000
_cell.length_b   1.000
_cell.length_c   1.000
_cell.angle_alpha   90.00
_cell.angle_beta   90.00
_cell.angle_gamma   90.00
#
_symmetry.space_group_name_H-M   'P 1'
#
loop_
_entity.id
_entity.type
_entity.pdbx_description
1 polymer ?
#
loop_
_entity_poly.entity_id
_entity_poly.type
_entity_poly.pdbx_seq_one_letter_code
_entity_poly.pdbx_strand_id
1 'polypeptide(L)'
;MSETLSVIIPAYQAEKYIAQAVDSVRRQNWAGETEIIVIDDGSTDTTAAAAEALGVQVIRKTQGGAASARNAGLRAASGELILLLDADDVLTDGALDAMYAALAGGADAVFAMAEDFISPELTDAQKAELRPRHTPYGGVLPGCSLIRRQVFDAVGLFDDTMKSGETVAWQLKLRDAQIKAVQIPFVTLKRRLHLTNTGRLHQKREMADYAALLRKRMKKT
;
A
#
# COMPACT_ATOMS: atom_id res chain seq x y z
N MET A 1 0.24 10.86 24.64
CA MET A 1 -0.96 10.49 23.84
C MET A 1 -0.46 9.67 22.69
N SER A 2 -1.07 8.53 22.40
CA SER A 2 -0.73 7.70 21.24
C SER A 2 -1.33 8.35 19.98
N GLU A 3 -0.52 8.46 18.92
CA GLU A 3 -0.96 9.04 17.63
C GLU A 3 -2.06 8.18 17.01
N THR A 4 -3.00 8.81 16.30
CA THR A 4 -4.09 8.12 15.60
C THR A 4 -3.60 7.59 14.25
N LEU A 5 -4.03 6.37 13.90
CA LEU A 5 -3.62 5.67 12.67
C LEU A 5 -4.79 5.52 11.71
N SER A 6 -4.63 5.94 10.46
CA SER A 6 -5.54 5.58 9.38
C SER A 6 -4.88 4.54 8.48
N VAL A 7 -5.54 3.39 8.33
CA VAL A 7 -5.17 2.35 7.37
C VAL A 7 -6.09 2.43 6.18
N ILE A 8 -5.54 2.72 5.02
CA ILE A 8 -6.27 2.86 3.76
C ILE A 8 -6.04 1.63 2.91
N ILE A 9 -7.12 0.94 2.55
CA ILE A 9 -7.09 -0.30 1.76
C ILE A 9 -7.83 -0.07 0.45
N PRO A 10 -7.13 0.26 -0.67
CA PRO A 10 -7.74 0.27 -1.99
C PRO A 10 -8.10 -1.17 -2.38
N ALA A 11 -9.34 -1.41 -2.81
CA ALA A 11 -9.86 -2.73 -3.13
C ALA A 11 -10.58 -2.72 -4.49
N TYR A 12 -10.24 -3.69 -5.34
CA TYR A 12 -10.93 -3.98 -6.58
C TYR A 12 -10.90 -5.48 -6.84
N GLN A 13 -12.08 -6.13 -6.94
CA GLN A 13 -12.22 -7.58 -7.12
C GLN A 13 -11.41 -8.39 -6.10
N ALA A 14 -11.52 -8.01 -4.81
CA ALA A 14 -10.72 -8.53 -3.71
C ALA A 14 -11.52 -9.35 -2.68
N GLU A 15 -12.71 -9.83 -3.04
CA GLU A 15 -13.60 -10.57 -2.12
C GLU A 15 -12.90 -11.72 -1.39
N LYS A 16 -11.91 -12.37 -2.02
CA LYS A 16 -11.17 -13.51 -1.45
C LYS A 16 -10.14 -13.11 -0.41
N TYR A 17 -9.68 -11.86 -0.44
CA TYR A 17 -8.47 -11.45 0.29
C TYR A 17 -8.72 -10.37 1.33
N ILE A 18 -9.74 -9.52 1.11
CA ILE A 18 -9.98 -8.33 1.93
C ILE A 18 -10.09 -8.64 3.43
N ALA A 19 -10.68 -9.77 3.80
CA ALA A 19 -10.79 -10.18 5.20
C ALA A 19 -9.42 -10.41 5.82
N GLN A 20 -8.50 -11.06 5.11
CA GLN A 20 -7.16 -11.32 5.61
C GLN A 20 -6.33 -10.03 5.74
N ALA A 21 -6.49 -9.09 4.81
CA ALA A 21 -5.86 -7.77 4.89
C ALA A 21 -6.32 -7.01 6.15
N VAL A 22 -7.63 -6.89 6.35
CA VAL A 22 -8.22 -6.23 7.53
C VAL A 22 -7.79 -6.92 8.82
N ASP A 23 -7.85 -8.24 8.89
CA ASP A 23 -7.45 -9.00 10.08
C ASP A 23 -5.96 -8.84 10.40
N SER A 24 -5.12 -8.68 9.38
CA SER A 24 -3.69 -8.45 9.60
C SER A 24 -3.42 -7.09 10.27
N VAL A 25 -4.23 -6.08 9.96
CA VAL A 25 -4.19 -4.78 10.65
C VAL A 25 -4.65 -4.91 12.08
N ARG A 26 -5.76 -5.60 12.33
CA ARG A 26 -6.34 -5.78 13.67
C ARG A 26 -5.43 -6.57 14.63
N ARG A 27 -4.60 -7.45 14.07
CA ARG A 27 -3.61 -8.19 14.87
C ARG A 27 -2.41 -7.35 15.29
N GLN A 28 -2.22 -6.15 14.72
CA GLN A 28 -1.17 -5.26 15.18
C GLN A 28 -1.51 -4.75 16.58
N ASN A 29 -0.54 -4.79 17.47
CA ASN A 29 -0.71 -4.32 18.87
C ASN A 29 -0.55 -2.80 18.94
N TRP A 30 -1.37 -2.07 18.18
CA TRP A 30 -1.32 -0.60 18.15
C TRP A 30 -1.99 -0.02 19.39
N ALA A 31 -1.26 0.82 20.14
CA ALA A 31 -1.76 1.41 21.39
C ALA A 31 -2.69 2.62 21.17
N GLY A 32 -2.73 3.18 19.96
CA GLY A 32 -3.56 4.32 19.58
C GLY A 32 -4.89 3.93 18.95
N GLU A 33 -5.69 4.93 18.65
CA GLU A 33 -6.90 4.73 17.85
C GLU A 33 -6.53 4.34 16.40
N THR A 34 -7.27 3.39 15.84
CA THR A 34 -7.09 2.95 14.46
C THR A 34 -8.41 3.01 13.72
N GLU A 35 -8.43 3.72 12.60
CA GLU A 35 -9.49 3.62 11.62
C GLU A 35 -9.00 2.81 10.41
N ILE A 36 -9.86 1.92 9.90
CA ILE A 36 -9.61 1.16 8.68
C ILE A 36 -10.62 1.62 7.64
N ILE A 37 -10.13 2.12 6.51
CA ILE A 37 -10.94 2.67 5.43
C ILE A 37 -10.68 1.84 4.18
N VAL A 38 -11.66 1.05 3.77
CA VAL A 38 -11.65 0.31 2.50
C VAL A 38 -12.24 1.18 1.41
N ILE A 39 -11.51 1.35 0.33
CA ILE A 39 -11.99 2.07 -0.86
C ILE A 39 -12.29 1.03 -1.94
N ASP A 40 -13.57 0.76 -2.13
CA ASP A 40 -14.02 -0.12 -3.21
C ASP A 40 -14.03 0.65 -4.54
N ASP A 41 -13.08 0.35 -5.39
CA ASP A 41 -12.84 1.02 -6.68
C ASP A 41 -13.74 0.45 -7.80
N GLY A 42 -15.03 0.25 -7.50
CA GLY A 42 -16.03 -0.20 -8.46
C GLY A 42 -16.01 -1.71 -8.69
N SER A 43 -15.82 -2.51 -7.66
CA SER A 43 -15.91 -3.97 -7.75
C SER A 43 -17.30 -4.44 -8.18
N THR A 44 -17.32 -5.53 -8.92
CA THR A 44 -18.55 -6.22 -9.35
C THR A 44 -18.80 -7.53 -8.61
N ASP A 45 -17.82 -7.96 -7.79
CA ASP A 45 -17.90 -9.09 -6.87
C ASP A 45 -18.42 -8.63 -5.49
N THR A 46 -18.30 -9.48 -4.48
CA THR A 46 -18.76 -9.19 -3.12
C THR A 46 -17.76 -8.40 -2.27
N THR A 47 -16.72 -7.81 -2.85
CA THR A 47 -15.64 -7.08 -2.13
C THR A 47 -16.19 -6.08 -1.11
N ALA A 48 -17.07 -5.17 -1.56
CA ALA A 48 -17.61 -4.14 -0.68
C ALA A 48 -18.46 -4.74 0.46
N ALA A 49 -19.32 -5.70 0.14
CA ALA A 49 -20.15 -6.37 1.15
C ALA A 49 -19.31 -7.16 2.16
N ALA A 50 -18.23 -7.82 1.69
CA ALA A 50 -17.30 -8.52 2.56
C ALA A 50 -16.59 -7.55 3.52
N ALA A 51 -16.15 -6.38 3.04
CA ALA A 51 -15.55 -5.35 3.86
C ALA A 51 -16.54 -4.74 4.88
N GLU A 52 -17.77 -4.45 4.46
CA GLU A 52 -18.85 -3.96 5.35
C GLU A 52 -19.16 -4.95 6.48
N ALA A 53 -19.19 -6.25 6.17
CA ALA A 53 -19.40 -7.30 7.16
C ALA A 53 -18.29 -7.38 8.23
N LEU A 54 -17.10 -6.86 7.94
CA LEU A 54 -16.01 -6.74 8.90
C LEU A 54 -16.18 -5.52 9.83
N GLY A 55 -17.19 -4.66 9.64
CA GLY A 55 -17.41 -3.47 10.45
C GLY A 55 -16.35 -2.39 10.28
N VAL A 56 -15.72 -2.30 9.11
CA VAL A 56 -14.81 -1.21 8.74
C VAL A 56 -15.54 -0.17 7.90
N GLN A 57 -14.98 1.03 7.82
CA GLN A 57 -15.52 2.06 6.92
C GLN A 57 -15.30 1.65 5.46
N VAL A 58 -16.36 1.69 4.64
CA VAL A 58 -16.28 1.38 3.21
C VAL A 58 -16.73 2.59 2.39
N ILE A 59 -15.91 3.02 1.45
CA ILE A 59 -16.22 4.08 0.49
C ILE A 59 -16.25 3.45 -0.89
N ARG A 60 -17.41 3.45 -1.52
CA ARG A 60 -17.59 2.94 -2.90
C ARG A 60 -17.43 4.08 -3.90
N LYS A 61 -16.71 3.83 -4.98
CA LYS A 61 -16.53 4.79 -6.07
C LYS A 61 -16.54 4.11 -7.44
N THR A 62 -16.73 4.89 -8.49
CA THR A 62 -16.48 4.40 -9.86
C THR A 62 -15.01 4.08 -10.05
N GLN A 63 -14.72 3.01 -10.79
CA GLN A 63 -13.37 2.54 -11.05
C GLN A 63 -12.48 3.67 -11.59
N GLY A 64 -11.35 3.89 -10.94
CA GLY A 64 -10.38 4.92 -11.29
C GLY A 64 -8.93 4.49 -11.10
N GLY A 65 -8.71 3.25 -10.64
CA GLY A 65 -7.39 2.68 -10.39
C GLY A 65 -6.84 2.96 -8.99
N ALA A 66 -5.74 2.29 -8.66
CA ALA A 66 -5.17 2.26 -7.31
C ALA A 66 -4.82 3.64 -6.76
N ALA A 67 -4.21 4.52 -7.58
CA ALA A 67 -3.90 5.90 -7.18
C ALA A 67 -5.15 6.69 -6.79
N SER A 68 -6.20 6.61 -7.61
CA SER A 68 -7.49 7.26 -7.37
C SER A 68 -8.14 6.75 -6.09
N ALA A 69 -8.09 5.43 -5.85
CA ALA A 69 -8.63 4.82 -4.63
C ALA A 69 -7.82 5.25 -3.39
N ARG A 70 -6.47 5.22 -3.44
CA ARG A 70 -5.62 5.71 -2.35
C ARG A 70 -5.90 7.17 -2.04
N ASN A 71 -6.04 8.01 -3.07
CA ASN A 71 -6.37 9.43 -2.90
C ASN A 71 -7.74 9.64 -2.25
N ALA A 72 -8.73 8.84 -2.60
CA ALA A 72 -10.06 8.90 -1.94
C ALA A 72 -9.94 8.55 -0.45
N GLY A 73 -9.18 7.51 -0.11
CA GLY A 73 -8.89 7.13 1.26
C GLY A 73 -8.13 8.22 2.03
N LEU A 74 -7.09 8.81 1.43
CA LEU A 74 -6.32 9.91 2.04
C LEU A 74 -7.18 11.14 2.37
N ARG A 75 -8.19 11.44 1.53
CA ARG A 75 -9.13 12.54 1.79
C ARG A 75 -10.11 12.22 2.92
N ALA A 76 -10.46 10.95 3.11
CA ALA A 76 -11.41 10.50 4.13
C ALA A 76 -10.73 10.23 5.49
N ALA A 77 -9.45 9.93 5.45
CA ALA A 77 -8.66 9.59 6.64
C ALA A 77 -8.54 10.78 7.60
N SER A 78 -8.56 10.52 8.92
CA SER A 78 -8.44 11.51 9.99
C SER A 78 -7.17 11.34 10.85
N GLY A 79 -6.53 10.17 10.80
CA GLY A 79 -5.36 9.84 11.62
C GLY A 79 -4.12 10.67 11.32
N GLU A 80 -3.27 10.84 12.30
CA GLU A 80 -1.98 11.54 12.22
C GLU A 80 -0.94 10.72 11.43
N LEU A 81 -1.10 9.41 11.46
CA LEU A 81 -0.30 8.44 10.72
C LEU A 81 -1.13 7.77 9.64
N ILE A 82 -0.52 7.54 8.50
CA ILE A 82 -1.12 6.89 7.34
C ILE A 82 -0.34 5.62 7.02
N LEU A 83 -1.05 4.50 6.95
CA LEU A 83 -0.58 3.25 6.38
C LEU A 83 -1.43 2.93 5.16
N LEU A 84 -0.79 2.63 4.05
CA LEU A 84 -1.46 2.12 2.85
C LEU A 84 -1.26 0.60 2.80
N LEU A 85 -2.31 -0.17 2.54
CA LEU A 85 -2.22 -1.63 2.44
C LEU A 85 -3.05 -2.11 1.25
N ASP A 86 -2.45 -2.84 0.32
CA ASP A 86 -3.21 -3.39 -0.79
C ASP A 86 -4.12 -4.54 -0.29
N ALA A 87 -5.32 -4.66 -0.86
CA ALA A 87 -6.38 -5.53 -0.36
C ALA A 87 -6.07 -7.04 -0.43
N ASP A 88 -5.05 -7.43 -1.18
CA ASP A 88 -4.58 -8.81 -1.35
C ASP A 88 -3.33 -9.13 -0.51
N ASP A 89 -2.76 -8.14 0.19
CA ASP A 89 -1.56 -8.29 1.00
C ASP A 89 -1.85 -8.43 2.51
N VAL A 90 -0.84 -8.81 3.29
CA VAL A 90 -0.96 -9.08 4.73
C VAL A 90 0.22 -8.45 5.48
N LEU A 91 -0.06 -7.70 6.54
CA LEU A 91 0.99 -7.22 7.45
C LEU A 91 1.56 -8.39 8.27
N THR A 92 2.86 -8.37 8.51
CA THR A 92 3.51 -9.28 9.45
C THR A 92 3.28 -8.86 10.89
N ASP A 93 3.45 -9.77 11.84
CA ASP A 93 3.37 -9.44 13.27
C ASP A 93 4.48 -8.44 13.64
N GLY A 94 4.13 -7.43 14.43
CA GLY A 94 5.04 -6.37 14.85
C GLY A 94 5.40 -5.34 13.77
N ALA A 95 4.74 -5.36 12.62
CA ALA A 95 5.00 -4.44 11.52
C ALA A 95 4.81 -2.97 11.93
N LEU A 96 3.71 -2.65 12.61
CA LEU A 96 3.44 -1.29 13.08
C LEU A 96 4.44 -0.85 14.14
N ASP A 97 4.76 -1.70 15.11
CA ASP A 97 5.72 -1.38 16.16
C ASP A 97 7.10 -1.04 15.58
N ALA A 98 7.58 -1.85 14.63
CA ALA A 98 8.87 -1.63 13.99
C ALA A 98 8.91 -0.31 13.18
N MET A 99 7.86 -0.02 12.42
CA MET A 99 7.77 1.22 11.64
C MET A 99 7.60 2.43 12.55
N TYR A 100 6.79 2.33 13.58
CA TYR A 100 6.53 3.43 14.51
C TYR A 100 7.78 3.79 15.33
N ALA A 101 8.56 2.81 15.77
CA ALA A 101 9.82 3.07 16.47
C ALA A 101 10.78 3.94 15.62
N ALA A 102 10.81 3.74 14.31
CA ALA A 102 11.63 4.56 13.41
C ALA A 102 11.04 5.97 13.21
N LEU A 103 9.70 6.12 13.18
CA LEU A 103 9.04 7.44 13.18
C LEU A 103 9.31 8.20 14.47
N ALA A 104 9.23 7.55 15.64
CA ALA A 104 9.53 8.13 16.93
C ALA A 104 11.00 8.59 17.02
N GLY A 105 11.91 7.97 16.28
CA GLY A 105 13.29 8.39 16.07
C GLY A 105 13.46 9.67 15.24
N GLY A 106 12.35 10.31 14.84
CA GLY A 106 12.33 11.60 14.15
C GLY A 106 12.29 11.51 12.64
N ALA A 107 11.84 10.40 12.05
CA ALA A 107 11.51 10.31 10.64
C ALA A 107 10.10 10.84 10.37
N ASP A 108 9.86 11.33 9.14
CA ASP A 108 8.52 11.74 8.67
C ASP A 108 7.83 10.61 7.89
N ALA A 109 8.62 9.74 7.28
CA ALA A 109 8.16 8.56 6.57
C ALA A 109 9.11 7.39 6.81
N VAL A 110 8.57 6.20 7.00
CA VAL A 110 9.31 4.95 7.16
C VAL A 110 8.92 4.02 6.02
N PHE A 111 9.94 3.43 5.39
CA PHE A 111 9.79 2.36 4.42
C PHE A 111 10.46 1.10 4.97
N ALA A 112 9.84 -0.04 4.76
CA ALA A 112 10.29 -1.31 5.26
C ALA A 112 10.47 -2.32 4.12
N MET A 113 10.56 -3.60 4.45
CA MET A 113 10.76 -4.66 3.47
C MET A 113 9.50 -5.50 3.29
N ALA A 114 9.38 -6.11 2.12
CA ALA A 114 8.37 -7.10 1.80
C ALA A 114 9.00 -8.47 1.51
N GLU A 115 8.22 -9.52 1.71
CA GLU A 115 8.49 -10.85 1.19
C GLU A 115 7.29 -11.36 0.38
N ASP A 116 7.56 -12.09 -0.71
CA ASP A 116 6.51 -12.67 -1.53
C ASP A 116 6.03 -14.00 -0.94
N PHE A 117 4.72 -14.26 -1.01
CA PHE A 117 4.16 -15.58 -0.79
C PHE A 117 3.14 -15.92 -1.87
N ILE A 118 3.07 -17.18 -2.24
CA ILE A 118 2.10 -17.65 -3.23
C ILE A 118 0.77 -17.94 -2.53
N SER A 119 -0.32 -17.49 -3.13
CA SER A 119 -1.66 -17.67 -2.61
C SER A 119 -1.98 -19.16 -2.46
N PRO A 120 -2.38 -19.62 -1.26
CA PRO A 120 -2.47 -21.05 -0.95
C PRO A 120 -3.53 -21.81 -1.74
N GLU A 121 -4.61 -21.13 -2.16
CA GLU A 121 -5.73 -21.71 -2.90
C GLU A 121 -5.42 -22.07 -4.35
N LEU A 122 -4.24 -21.65 -4.85
CA LEU A 122 -3.84 -21.94 -6.22
C LEU A 122 -3.45 -23.42 -6.40
N THR A 123 -3.76 -23.97 -7.55
CA THR A 123 -3.29 -25.30 -7.97
C THR A 123 -1.78 -25.29 -8.20
N ASP A 124 -1.13 -26.47 -8.19
CA ASP A 124 0.32 -26.56 -8.43
C ASP A 124 0.71 -26.06 -9.82
N ALA A 125 -0.12 -26.28 -10.84
CA ALA A 125 0.08 -25.72 -12.17
C ALA A 125 0.06 -24.19 -12.17
N GLN A 126 -0.87 -23.57 -11.45
CA GLN A 126 -0.96 -22.13 -11.31
C GLN A 126 0.22 -21.55 -10.50
N LYS A 127 0.64 -22.23 -9.42
CA LYS A 127 1.82 -21.84 -8.63
C LYS A 127 3.09 -21.86 -9.47
N ALA A 128 3.23 -22.83 -10.37
CA ALA A 128 4.39 -22.95 -11.27
C ALA A 128 4.53 -21.77 -12.25
N GLU A 129 3.46 -21.01 -12.51
CA GLU A 129 3.50 -19.81 -13.34
C GLU A 129 4.01 -18.57 -12.60
N LEU A 130 4.05 -18.60 -11.28
CA LEU A 130 4.44 -17.47 -10.44
C LEU A 130 5.95 -17.48 -10.21
N ARG A 131 6.49 -16.29 -9.97
CA ARG A 131 7.94 -16.11 -9.74
C ARG A 131 8.13 -15.26 -8.49
N PRO A 132 8.00 -15.89 -7.28
CA PRO A 132 8.26 -15.17 -6.03
C PRO A 132 9.75 -14.80 -5.95
N ARG A 133 10.01 -13.67 -5.31
CA ARG A 133 11.36 -13.33 -4.85
C ARG A 133 11.67 -14.19 -3.63
N HIS A 134 12.85 -14.79 -3.61
CA HIS A 134 13.25 -15.72 -2.53
C HIS A 134 13.90 -15.00 -1.34
N THR A 135 14.14 -13.70 -1.45
CA THR A 135 14.72 -12.89 -0.39
C THR A 135 13.85 -11.66 -0.16
N PRO A 136 13.75 -11.19 1.10
CA PRO A 136 13.07 -9.93 1.38
C PRO A 136 13.67 -8.78 0.56
N TYR A 137 12.81 -7.85 0.16
CA TYR A 137 13.21 -6.70 -0.65
C TYR A 137 12.58 -5.43 -0.13
N GLY A 138 13.35 -4.35 -0.12
CA GLY A 138 12.85 -3.01 0.09
C GLY A 138 12.28 -2.44 -1.19
N GLY A 139 11.41 -1.49 -1.08
CA GLY A 139 10.88 -0.83 -2.27
C GLY A 139 9.70 0.09 -2.02
N VAL A 140 9.12 0.48 -3.12
CA VAL A 140 8.06 1.47 -3.24
C VAL A 140 6.68 0.81 -3.06
N LEU A 141 6.59 -0.25 -2.25
CA LEU A 141 5.30 -0.89 -2.00
C LEU A 141 4.53 -0.09 -0.95
N PRO A 142 3.26 0.26 -1.21
CA PRO A 142 2.45 1.01 -0.27
C PRO A 142 2.37 0.32 1.09
N GLY A 143 2.13 -0.99 1.14
CA GLY A 143 2.00 -1.78 2.36
C GLY A 143 3.26 -1.88 3.23
N CYS A 144 4.41 -1.39 2.74
CA CYS A 144 5.65 -1.33 3.52
C CYS A 144 5.94 0.08 4.06
N SER A 145 4.95 0.96 4.16
CA SER A 145 5.19 2.35 4.55
C SER A 145 4.27 2.83 5.66
N LEU A 146 4.84 3.53 6.65
CA LEU A 146 4.12 4.31 7.65
C LEU A 146 4.56 5.76 7.53
N ILE A 147 3.61 6.68 7.32
CA ILE A 147 3.89 8.04 6.87
C ILE A 147 3.08 9.02 7.72
N ARG A 148 3.71 10.09 8.20
CA ARG A 148 3.00 11.19 8.84
C ARG A 148 2.08 11.89 7.85
N ARG A 149 0.86 12.19 8.24
CA ARG A 149 -0.13 12.87 7.38
C ARG A 149 0.42 14.16 6.77
N GLN A 150 1.12 14.97 7.57
CA GLN A 150 1.74 16.22 7.11
C GLN A 150 2.63 16.08 5.88
N VAL A 151 3.15 14.88 5.62
CA VAL A 151 3.93 14.60 4.42
C VAL A 151 3.06 14.71 3.16
N PHE A 152 1.83 14.18 3.21
CA PHE A 152 0.88 14.33 2.11
C PHE A 152 0.43 15.77 1.90
N ASP A 153 0.35 16.56 2.97
CA ASP A 153 0.06 17.99 2.88
C ASP A 153 1.19 18.74 2.18
N ALA A 154 2.44 18.35 2.45
CA ALA A 154 3.62 18.99 1.87
C ALA A 154 3.88 18.58 0.42
N VAL A 155 3.73 17.31 0.05
CA VAL A 155 4.10 16.80 -1.28
C VAL A 155 2.91 16.55 -2.20
N GLY A 156 1.69 16.60 -1.65
CA GLY A 156 0.45 16.32 -2.36
C GLY A 156 0.17 14.82 -2.53
N LEU A 157 -0.94 14.54 -3.13
CA LEU A 157 -1.46 13.20 -3.35
C LEU A 157 -0.77 12.48 -4.52
N PHE A 158 -1.14 11.22 -4.76
CA PHE A 158 -0.69 10.45 -5.91
C PHE A 158 -1.24 11.07 -7.22
N ASP A 159 -0.49 10.93 -8.31
CA ASP A 159 -0.97 11.32 -9.64
C ASP A 159 -1.87 10.21 -10.19
N ASP A 160 -3.19 10.41 -10.13
CA ASP A 160 -4.20 9.44 -10.57
C ASP A 160 -4.46 9.47 -12.08
N THR A 161 -3.77 10.35 -12.82
CA THR A 161 -3.73 10.29 -14.29
C THR A 161 -2.72 9.26 -14.79
N MET A 162 -1.79 8.83 -13.94
CA MET A 162 -0.83 7.78 -14.26
C MET A 162 -1.48 6.41 -14.20
N LYS A 163 -1.18 5.57 -15.18
CA LYS A 163 -1.68 4.19 -15.23
C LYS A 163 -0.78 3.21 -14.49
N SER A 164 0.47 3.60 -14.24
CA SER A 164 1.44 2.85 -13.43
C SER A 164 2.58 3.78 -13.00
N GLY A 165 3.33 3.38 -11.96
CA GLY A 165 4.48 4.13 -11.48
C GLY A 165 4.13 5.34 -10.59
N GLU A 166 2.87 5.55 -10.24
CA GLU A 166 2.38 6.63 -9.39
C GLU A 166 3.07 6.66 -8.02
N THR A 167 3.35 5.48 -7.48
CA THR A 167 4.03 5.35 -6.18
C THR A 167 5.49 5.79 -6.26
N VAL A 168 6.19 5.39 -7.32
CA VAL A 168 7.58 5.85 -7.58
C VAL A 168 7.62 7.36 -7.81
N ALA A 169 6.69 7.88 -8.63
CA ALA A 169 6.58 9.31 -8.88
C ALA A 169 6.35 10.10 -7.58
N TRP A 170 5.50 9.57 -6.69
CA TRP A 170 5.23 10.17 -5.39
C TRP A 170 6.45 10.13 -4.47
N GLN A 171 7.18 9.01 -4.40
CA GLN A 171 8.42 8.93 -3.61
C GLN A 171 9.50 9.90 -4.11
N LEU A 172 9.56 10.16 -5.40
CA LEU A 172 10.48 11.17 -5.92
C LEU A 172 10.15 12.58 -5.38
N LYS A 173 8.86 12.90 -5.16
CA LYS A 173 8.45 14.16 -4.52
C LYS A 173 8.93 14.26 -3.07
N LEU A 174 8.95 13.14 -2.32
CA LEU A 174 9.49 13.14 -0.94
C LEU A 174 10.94 13.64 -0.92
N ARG A 175 11.76 13.13 -1.85
CA ARG A 175 13.16 13.54 -1.95
C ARG A 175 13.30 15.01 -2.34
N ASP A 176 12.48 15.48 -3.27
CA ASP A 176 12.51 16.88 -3.73
C ASP A 176 12.07 17.85 -2.63
N ALA A 177 11.13 17.42 -1.77
CA ALA A 177 10.66 18.17 -0.61
C ALA A 177 11.55 17.99 0.64
N GLN A 178 12.67 17.26 0.52
CA GLN A 178 13.60 16.96 1.62
C GLN A 178 12.92 16.31 2.84
N ILE A 179 11.88 15.50 2.61
CA ILE A 179 11.22 14.74 3.67
C ILE A 179 12.20 13.74 4.26
N LYS A 180 12.28 13.69 5.58
CA LYS A 180 13.13 12.75 6.31
C LYS A 180 12.53 11.34 6.25
N ALA A 181 12.84 10.63 5.16
CA ALA A 181 12.42 9.27 4.93
C ALA A 181 13.53 8.28 5.30
N VAL A 182 13.21 7.22 6.02
CA VAL A 182 14.14 6.17 6.42
C VAL A 182 13.66 4.81 5.92
N GLN A 183 14.60 3.91 5.64
CA GLN A 183 14.29 2.51 5.36
C GLN A 183 14.80 1.64 6.50
N ILE A 184 13.93 0.72 6.99
CA ILE A 184 14.27 -0.24 8.03
C ILE A 184 14.40 -1.65 7.45
N PRO A 185 15.35 -2.48 7.94
CA PRO A 185 15.54 -3.85 7.47
C PRO A 185 14.60 -4.84 8.18
N PHE A 186 13.32 -4.48 8.29
CA PHE A 186 12.28 -5.31 8.90
C PHE A 186 11.24 -5.67 7.84
N VAL A 187 10.84 -6.93 7.75
CA VAL A 187 9.77 -7.36 6.84
C VAL A 187 8.44 -7.04 7.47
N THR A 188 7.74 -6.06 6.91
CA THR A 188 6.43 -5.61 7.41
C THR A 188 5.27 -6.12 6.56
N LEU A 189 5.55 -6.61 5.36
CA LEU A 189 4.53 -7.00 4.39
C LEU A 189 4.80 -8.39 3.82
N LYS A 190 3.79 -9.24 3.85
CA LYS A 190 3.69 -10.43 3.01
C LYS A 190 2.88 -10.08 1.78
N ARG A 191 3.58 -9.93 0.65
CA ARG A 191 2.98 -9.64 -0.63
C ARG A 191 2.46 -10.91 -1.27
N ARG A 192 1.17 -10.94 -1.54
CA ARG A 192 0.51 -12.09 -2.15
C ARG A 192 0.74 -12.13 -3.65
N LEU A 193 1.10 -13.32 -4.14
CA LEU A 193 1.18 -13.62 -5.56
C LEU A 193 0.02 -14.51 -5.97
N HIS A 194 -0.79 -14.02 -6.91
CA HIS A 194 -1.88 -14.74 -7.55
C HIS A 194 -1.96 -14.37 -9.04
N LEU A 195 -2.84 -15.03 -9.79
CA LEU A 195 -2.84 -14.91 -11.25
C LEU A 195 -3.29 -13.52 -11.75
N THR A 196 -4.05 -12.79 -10.95
CA THR A 196 -4.65 -11.49 -11.32
C THR A 196 -3.93 -10.27 -10.70
N ASN A 197 -2.73 -10.43 -10.11
CA ASN A 197 -1.96 -9.27 -9.65
C ASN A 197 -1.74 -8.26 -10.78
N THR A 198 -2.10 -7.01 -10.54
CA THR A 198 -2.02 -5.91 -11.53
C THR A 198 -0.59 -5.71 -12.05
N GLY A 199 0.41 -5.72 -11.17
CA GLY A 199 1.82 -5.59 -11.55
C GLY A 199 2.31 -6.71 -12.48
N ARG A 200 1.77 -7.94 -12.35
CA ARG A 200 2.07 -9.04 -13.27
C ARG A 200 1.48 -8.80 -14.67
N LEU A 201 0.22 -8.37 -14.71
CA LEU A 201 -0.50 -8.15 -15.97
C LEU A 201 0.07 -6.99 -16.78
N HIS A 202 0.70 -6.01 -16.13
CA HIS A 202 1.16 -4.78 -16.76
C HIS A 202 2.68 -4.54 -16.69
N GLN A 203 3.47 -5.55 -16.32
CA GLN A 203 4.93 -5.43 -16.07
C GLN A 203 5.71 -4.71 -17.18
N LYS A 204 5.44 -5.02 -18.46
CA LYS A 204 6.12 -4.35 -19.60
C LYS A 204 5.81 -2.86 -19.66
N ARG A 205 4.58 -2.49 -19.31
CA ARG A 205 4.12 -1.10 -19.31
C ARG A 205 4.72 -0.33 -18.14
N GLU A 206 4.73 -0.93 -16.96
CA GLU A 206 5.35 -0.33 -15.76
C GLU A 206 6.81 0.02 -16.00
N MET A 207 7.58 -0.88 -16.59
CA MET A 207 8.98 -0.63 -16.93
C MET A 207 9.16 0.54 -17.91
N ALA A 208 8.25 0.68 -18.89
CA ALA A 208 8.28 1.80 -19.83
C ALA A 208 7.94 3.13 -19.15
N ASP A 209 6.96 3.13 -18.25
CA ASP A 209 6.53 4.31 -17.49
C ASP A 209 7.62 4.74 -16.49
N TYR A 210 8.30 3.81 -15.81
CA TYR A 210 9.47 4.11 -14.97
C TYR A 210 10.61 4.73 -15.77
N ALA A 211 10.92 4.18 -16.94
CA ALA A 211 11.97 4.74 -17.80
C ALA A 211 11.61 6.14 -18.30
N ALA A 212 10.33 6.42 -18.57
CA ALA A 212 9.84 7.75 -18.95
C ALA A 212 9.96 8.76 -17.81
N LEU A 213 9.59 8.36 -16.58
CA LEU A 213 9.75 9.18 -15.37
C LEU A 213 11.21 9.59 -15.15
N LEU A 214 12.13 8.62 -15.21
CA LEU A 214 13.57 8.87 -15.03
C LEU A 214 14.11 9.80 -16.12
N ARG A 215 13.74 9.60 -17.38
CA ARG A 215 14.15 10.46 -18.50
C ARG A 215 13.63 11.89 -18.35
N LYS A 216 12.37 12.08 -17.90
CA LYS A 216 11.79 13.40 -17.65
C LYS A 216 12.54 14.16 -16.54
N ARG A 217 13.05 13.43 -15.55
CA ARG A 217 13.82 14.00 -14.44
C ARG A 217 15.23 14.40 -14.87
N MET A 218 15.94 13.54 -15.64
CA MET A 218 17.28 13.84 -16.14
C MET A 218 17.33 15.08 -17.05
N LYS A 219 16.19 15.48 -17.64
CA LYS A 219 16.10 16.70 -18.47
C LYS A 219 15.82 17.97 -17.65
N LYS A 220 15.52 17.85 -16.34
CA LYS A 220 15.25 18.99 -15.45
C LYS A 220 16.43 19.35 -14.53
N THR A 221 17.47 18.52 -14.54
CA THR A 221 18.76 18.74 -13.87
C THR A 221 19.77 19.26 -14.87
#